data_155e0961afce0e3df25afac1855188bf
#
_entry.id   155e0961afce0e3df25afac1855188bf
#
_cell.length_a   1.000
_cell.length_b   1.000
_cell.length_c   1.000
_cell.angle_alpha   90.00
_cell.angle_beta   90.00
_cell.angle_gamma   90.00
#
_symmetry.space_group_name_H-M   'P 1'
#
loop_
_entity.id
_entity.type
_entity.pdbx_description
1 polymer ?
#
loop_
_entity_poly.entity_id
_entity_poly.type
_entity_poly.pdbx_seq_one_letter_code
_entity_poly.pdbx_strand_id
1 'polypeptide(L)'
;GLGLKFKKDGYKVGYFKPVGFSPVVVENVLTDEDAVFLSKALEANEPLQSICPVVLTDDLLRRLTSGEELNIREKTMTAFHQAAKEQDIMIARGLGRLSGGTCLHFSELDFIKESHAKVIFIDKFQSYIDMLDGFIYASKMLGDKLLGVVFNLIPPTKLNYVREILVPFLKNNDITTLGIIQKDPVLGAVPIREIVNTLNGNILCCEGKADELIEHFMIGAMNVESALRYFRKVSNKAVITGGDRSDIQLAALETPTKCLILTGELYPNASILGRAQEVGVPIVVVRADTASTLEVCENLSG
;
A
#
# COMPACT_ATOMS: atom_id res chain seq x y z
N GLY A 1 -7.80 -10.96 -4.66
CA GLY A 1 -7.28 -12.18 -5.33
C GLY A 1 -7.86 -13.45 -4.73
N LEU A 2 -7.34 -13.91 -3.57
CA LEU A 2 -7.69 -15.20 -2.97
C LEU A 2 -9.20 -15.36 -2.72
N GLY A 3 -9.85 -14.37 -2.12
CA GLY A 3 -11.30 -14.41 -1.86
C GLY A 3 -12.14 -14.53 -3.14
N LEU A 4 -11.79 -13.76 -4.17
CA LEU A 4 -12.47 -13.85 -5.48
C LEU A 4 -12.25 -15.21 -6.13
N LYS A 5 -11.08 -15.84 -5.94
CA LYS A 5 -10.84 -17.20 -6.45
C LYS A 5 -11.73 -18.20 -5.75
N PHE A 6 -11.84 -18.18 -4.43
CA PHE A 6 -12.75 -19.07 -3.70
C PHE A 6 -14.23 -18.86 -4.07
N LYS A 7 -14.67 -17.59 -4.23
CA LYS A 7 -16.03 -17.32 -4.75
C LYS A 7 -16.26 -17.94 -6.12
N LYS A 8 -15.28 -17.81 -7.03
CA LYS A 8 -15.35 -18.42 -8.37
C LYS A 8 -15.41 -19.95 -8.30
N ASP A 9 -14.81 -20.56 -7.29
CA ASP A 9 -14.85 -21.99 -7.05
C ASP A 9 -16.14 -22.46 -6.33
N GLY A 10 -17.07 -21.53 -6.06
CA GLY A 10 -18.41 -21.82 -5.51
C GLY A 10 -18.54 -21.72 -4.00
N TYR A 11 -17.49 -21.28 -3.27
CA TYR A 11 -17.55 -21.12 -1.82
C TYR A 11 -18.20 -19.79 -1.43
N LYS A 12 -18.92 -19.79 -0.30
CA LYS A 12 -19.33 -18.58 0.40
C LYS A 12 -18.14 -18.03 1.18
N VAL A 13 -17.68 -16.84 0.81
CA VAL A 13 -16.45 -16.24 1.34
C VAL A 13 -16.76 -14.99 2.10
N GLY A 14 -16.48 -14.98 3.41
CA GLY A 14 -16.51 -13.79 4.25
C GLY A 14 -15.13 -13.14 4.36
N TYR A 15 -15.15 -11.87 4.74
CA TYR A 15 -13.95 -11.09 5.07
C TYR A 15 -14.06 -10.55 6.50
N PHE A 16 -12.93 -10.53 7.21
CA PHE A 16 -12.85 -10.00 8.56
C PHE A 16 -11.56 -9.24 8.79
N LYS A 17 -11.64 -8.09 9.43
CA LYS A 17 -10.50 -7.26 9.84
C LYS A 17 -10.59 -7.03 11.35
N PRO A 18 -9.83 -7.75 12.17
CA PRO A 18 -9.91 -7.68 13.65
C PRO A 18 -9.75 -6.26 14.18
N VAL A 19 -8.79 -5.51 13.63
CA VAL A 19 -8.54 -4.10 13.95
C VAL A 19 -8.24 -3.34 12.66
N GLY A 20 -8.94 -2.24 12.43
CA GLY A 20 -8.73 -1.31 11.31
C GLY A 20 -7.74 -0.21 11.68
N PHE A 21 -6.90 0.18 10.73
CA PHE A 21 -5.87 1.22 10.88
C PHE A 21 -6.11 2.44 9.98
N SER A 22 -7.01 2.33 9.01
CA SER A 22 -7.38 3.39 8.07
C SER A 22 -8.84 3.79 8.31
N PRO A 23 -9.11 4.64 9.34
CA PRO A 23 -10.46 4.99 9.73
C PRO A 23 -11.19 5.77 8.64
N VAL A 24 -12.39 5.33 8.31
CA VAL A 24 -13.31 6.00 7.38
C VAL A 24 -14.72 5.94 7.92
N VAL A 25 -15.53 6.97 7.63
CA VAL A 25 -16.95 6.99 8.00
C VAL A 25 -17.79 6.80 6.74
N VAL A 26 -18.57 5.72 6.73
CA VAL A 26 -19.51 5.40 5.64
C VAL A 26 -20.90 5.26 6.24
N GLU A 27 -21.87 6.05 5.75
CA GLU A 27 -23.27 6.04 6.25
C GLU A 27 -23.38 6.17 7.79
N ASN A 28 -22.59 7.08 8.38
CA ASN A 28 -22.46 7.30 9.81
C ASN A 28 -21.86 6.11 10.61
N VAL A 29 -21.26 5.14 9.94
CA VAL A 29 -20.55 4.03 10.56
C VAL A 29 -19.06 4.25 10.46
N LEU A 30 -18.37 4.32 11.60
CA LEU A 30 -16.91 4.29 11.65
C LEU A 30 -16.43 2.87 11.34
N THR A 31 -15.59 2.74 10.33
CA THR A 31 -15.03 1.47 9.89
C THR A 31 -13.63 1.68 9.31
N ASP A 32 -13.11 0.69 8.62
CA ASP A 32 -11.80 0.73 7.97
C ASP A 32 -11.95 0.71 6.43
N GLU A 33 -11.08 1.42 5.74
CA GLU A 33 -11.11 1.55 4.28
C GLU A 33 -11.02 0.20 3.55
N ASP A 34 -10.14 -0.71 4.02
CA ASP A 34 -10.05 -2.07 3.47
C ASP A 34 -11.34 -2.86 3.68
N ALA A 35 -12.01 -2.68 4.84
CA ALA A 35 -13.28 -3.36 5.12
C ALA A 35 -14.36 -2.93 4.13
N VAL A 36 -14.42 -1.63 3.80
CA VAL A 36 -15.34 -1.08 2.79
C VAL A 36 -15.02 -1.64 1.40
N PHE A 37 -13.75 -1.60 1.01
CA PHE A 37 -13.32 -2.09 -0.30
C PHE A 37 -13.57 -3.58 -0.49
N LEU A 38 -13.14 -4.40 0.49
CA LEU A 38 -13.26 -5.86 0.39
C LEU A 38 -14.68 -6.36 0.57
N SER A 39 -15.50 -5.69 1.40
CA SER A 39 -16.94 -5.95 1.47
C SER A 39 -17.60 -5.80 0.11
N LYS A 40 -17.34 -4.69 -0.59
CA LYS A 40 -17.85 -4.47 -1.95
C LYS A 40 -17.30 -5.47 -2.96
N ALA A 41 -15.98 -5.72 -2.94
CA ALA A 41 -15.33 -6.64 -3.88
C ALA A 41 -15.77 -8.09 -3.72
N LEU A 42 -16.10 -8.51 -2.51
CA LEU A 42 -16.61 -9.85 -2.21
C LEU A 42 -18.14 -9.91 -2.17
N GLU A 43 -18.83 -8.78 -2.40
CA GLU A 43 -20.30 -8.69 -2.31
C GLU A 43 -20.82 -9.24 -0.96
N ALA A 44 -20.11 -8.87 0.12
CA ALA A 44 -20.47 -9.29 1.46
C ALA A 44 -21.73 -8.56 1.94
N ASN A 45 -22.62 -9.28 2.60
CA ASN A 45 -23.88 -8.73 3.13
C ASN A 45 -23.78 -8.35 4.62
N GLU A 46 -22.67 -8.67 5.27
CA GLU A 46 -22.45 -8.40 6.68
C GLU A 46 -22.28 -6.90 6.92
N PRO A 47 -22.83 -6.36 8.04
CA PRO A 47 -22.63 -4.97 8.41
C PRO A 47 -21.14 -4.65 8.58
N LEU A 48 -20.70 -3.47 8.13
CA LEU A 48 -19.29 -3.05 8.21
C LEU A 48 -18.72 -3.11 9.64
N GLN A 49 -19.53 -2.84 10.65
CA GLN A 49 -19.15 -2.98 12.07
C GLN A 49 -18.88 -4.44 12.49
N SER A 50 -19.53 -5.40 11.85
CA SER A 50 -19.27 -6.83 12.09
C SER A 50 -18.02 -7.29 11.35
N ILE A 51 -17.69 -6.68 10.21
CA ILE A 51 -16.48 -6.97 9.41
C ILE A 51 -15.23 -6.37 10.08
N CYS A 52 -15.33 -5.14 10.60
CA CYS A 52 -14.24 -4.45 11.29
C CYS A 52 -14.76 -3.86 12.62
N PRO A 53 -14.77 -4.66 13.72
CA PRO A 53 -15.38 -4.26 14.98
C PRO A 53 -14.60 -3.22 15.76
N VAL A 54 -13.29 -3.13 15.54
CA VAL A 54 -12.39 -2.20 16.23
C VAL A 54 -11.66 -1.38 15.18
N VAL A 55 -11.69 -0.05 15.33
CA VAL A 55 -10.97 0.87 14.45
C VAL A 55 -10.05 1.73 15.31
N LEU A 56 -8.77 1.76 14.98
CA LEU A 56 -7.77 2.53 15.70
C LEU A 56 -7.93 4.01 15.33
N THR A 57 -8.33 4.81 16.32
CA THR A 57 -8.49 6.26 16.23
C THR A 57 -7.72 6.93 17.35
N ASP A 58 -7.50 8.23 17.25
CA ASP A 58 -6.89 9.02 18.34
C ASP A 58 -7.72 8.94 19.64
N ASP A 59 -9.04 8.83 19.53
CA ASP A 59 -9.90 8.64 20.68
C ASP A 59 -9.70 7.28 21.36
N LEU A 60 -9.66 6.20 20.56
CA LEU A 60 -9.36 4.86 21.09
C LEU A 60 -7.99 4.82 21.77
N LEU A 61 -6.98 5.48 21.18
CA LEU A 61 -5.64 5.56 21.76
C LEU A 61 -5.64 6.33 23.09
N ARG A 62 -6.35 7.46 23.18
CA ARG A 62 -6.49 8.22 24.45
C ARG A 62 -7.15 7.38 25.53
N ARG A 63 -8.23 6.68 25.22
CA ARG A 63 -8.95 5.80 26.16
C ARG A 63 -8.05 4.66 26.63
N LEU A 64 -7.32 4.02 25.72
CA LEU A 64 -6.35 2.98 26.04
C LEU A 64 -5.26 3.51 27.00
N THR A 65 -4.67 4.67 26.68
CA THR A 65 -3.58 5.25 27.47
C THR A 65 -4.04 5.83 28.81
N SER A 66 -5.33 6.13 28.96
CA SER A 66 -5.94 6.50 30.25
C SER A 66 -6.22 5.32 31.18
N GLY A 67 -5.96 4.09 30.72
CA GLY A 67 -6.20 2.86 31.49
C GLY A 67 -7.65 2.37 31.45
N GLU A 68 -8.45 2.84 30.50
CA GLU A 68 -9.82 2.37 30.30
C GLU A 68 -9.82 0.91 29.80
N GLU A 69 -10.64 0.07 30.38
CA GLU A 69 -10.83 -1.30 29.93
C GLU A 69 -11.74 -1.34 28.70
N LEU A 70 -11.18 -1.67 27.53
CA LEU A 70 -11.84 -1.54 26.23
C LEU A 70 -12.51 -2.83 25.72
N ASN A 71 -12.34 -3.95 26.42
CA ASN A 71 -12.88 -5.27 26.05
C ASN A 71 -12.69 -5.65 24.57
N ILE A 72 -11.54 -5.26 23.99
CA ILE A 72 -11.22 -5.44 22.57
C ILE A 72 -11.32 -6.91 22.14
N ARG A 73 -10.81 -7.83 22.98
CA ARG A 73 -10.82 -9.28 22.71
C ARG A 73 -12.24 -9.80 22.56
N GLU A 74 -13.11 -9.54 23.53
CA GLU A 74 -14.50 -10.01 23.53
C GLU A 74 -15.27 -9.45 22.34
N LYS A 75 -15.14 -8.14 22.12
CA LYS A 75 -15.77 -7.44 20.98
C LYS A 75 -15.36 -8.04 19.66
N THR A 76 -14.04 -8.28 19.47
CA THR A 76 -13.49 -8.82 18.22
C THR A 76 -13.92 -10.25 17.98
N MET A 77 -13.83 -11.13 19.01
CA MET A 77 -14.18 -12.54 18.85
C MET A 77 -15.68 -12.75 18.66
N THR A 78 -16.53 -11.98 19.34
CA THR A 78 -17.96 -12.01 19.13
C THR A 78 -18.34 -11.63 17.72
N ALA A 79 -17.78 -10.54 17.20
CA ALA A 79 -18.00 -10.11 15.81
C ALA A 79 -17.46 -11.14 14.79
N PHE A 80 -16.30 -11.74 15.05
CA PHE A 80 -15.73 -12.79 14.19
C PHE A 80 -16.66 -14.01 14.10
N HIS A 81 -17.11 -14.53 15.23
CA HIS A 81 -18.01 -15.68 15.22
C HIS A 81 -19.36 -15.39 14.55
N GLN A 82 -19.86 -14.17 14.69
CA GLN A 82 -21.08 -13.76 14.00
C GLN A 82 -20.88 -13.68 12.49
N ALA A 83 -19.79 -13.03 12.04
CA ALA A 83 -19.45 -12.89 10.62
C ALA A 83 -19.14 -14.23 9.94
N ALA A 84 -18.55 -15.19 10.68
CA ALA A 84 -18.19 -16.50 10.15
C ALA A 84 -19.33 -17.49 10.03
N LYS A 85 -20.48 -17.24 10.67
CA LYS A 85 -21.55 -18.25 10.90
C LYS A 85 -22.12 -18.87 9.63
N GLU A 86 -22.21 -18.10 8.55
CA GLU A 86 -22.82 -18.56 7.28
C GLU A 86 -21.79 -18.69 6.13
N GLN A 87 -20.50 -18.61 6.46
CA GLN A 87 -19.42 -18.63 5.49
C GLN A 87 -18.75 -20.01 5.47
N ASP A 88 -18.43 -20.49 4.24
CA ASP A 88 -17.60 -21.70 4.07
C ASP A 88 -16.14 -21.38 4.35
N ILE A 89 -15.70 -20.18 3.99
CA ILE A 89 -14.33 -19.68 4.17
C ILE A 89 -14.37 -18.26 4.68
N MET A 90 -13.69 -18.02 5.81
CA MET A 90 -13.46 -16.67 6.33
C MET A 90 -12.02 -16.26 6.06
N ILE A 91 -11.83 -15.14 5.37
CA ILE A 91 -10.51 -14.54 5.15
C ILE A 91 -10.35 -13.39 6.14
N ALA A 92 -9.43 -13.55 7.10
CA ALA A 92 -9.09 -12.49 8.03
C ALA A 92 -7.79 -11.80 7.61
N ARG A 93 -7.78 -10.45 7.60
CA ARG A 93 -6.55 -9.69 7.40
C ARG A 93 -5.87 -9.44 8.75
N GLY A 94 -4.65 -9.90 8.87
CA GLY A 94 -3.84 -9.68 10.07
C GLY A 94 -3.43 -8.22 10.27
N LEU A 95 -2.86 -7.96 11.44
CA LEU A 95 -2.41 -6.63 11.91
C LEU A 95 -1.04 -6.21 11.35
N GLY A 96 -0.54 -6.92 10.32
CA GLY A 96 0.71 -6.63 9.64
C GLY A 96 1.97 -7.20 10.30
N ARG A 97 1.87 -7.64 11.56
CA ARG A 97 2.95 -8.33 12.30
C ARG A 97 2.37 -9.17 13.43
N LEU A 98 3.03 -10.29 13.76
CA LEU A 98 2.53 -11.21 14.79
C LEU A 98 2.40 -10.59 16.19
N SER A 99 3.18 -9.55 16.50
CA SER A 99 3.06 -8.76 17.73
C SER A 99 2.01 -7.62 17.63
N GLY A 100 1.38 -7.44 16.48
CA GLY A 100 0.35 -6.41 16.31
C GLY A 100 -0.79 -6.59 17.30
N GLY A 101 -1.32 -5.50 17.86
CA GLY A 101 -2.41 -5.54 18.83
C GLY A 101 -1.99 -5.85 20.27
N THR A 102 -0.72 -6.12 20.56
CA THR A 102 -0.26 -6.38 21.94
C THR A 102 -0.62 -5.26 22.91
N CYS A 103 -0.51 -4.00 22.47
CA CYS A 103 -0.90 -2.84 23.27
C CYS A 103 -2.43 -2.76 23.53
N LEU A 104 -3.22 -3.43 22.72
CA LEU A 104 -4.67 -3.55 22.88
C LEU A 104 -5.05 -4.75 23.77
N HIS A 105 -4.09 -5.42 24.40
CA HIS A 105 -4.26 -6.67 25.17
C HIS A 105 -4.91 -7.81 24.36
N PHE A 106 -4.83 -7.72 23.03
CA PHE A 106 -5.31 -8.74 22.10
C PHE A 106 -4.47 -8.72 20.84
N SER A 107 -3.44 -9.57 20.81
CA SER A 107 -2.48 -9.62 19.71
C SER A 107 -2.98 -10.45 18.52
N GLU A 108 -2.30 -10.29 17.38
CA GLU A 108 -2.48 -11.15 16.20
C GLU A 108 -2.38 -12.65 16.56
N LEU A 109 -1.40 -13.02 17.41
CA LEU A 109 -1.26 -14.40 17.86
C LEU A 109 -2.44 -14.88 18.70
N ASP A 110 -3.05 -14.01 19.52
CA ASP A 110 -4.23 -14.35 20.29
C ASP A 110 -5.41 -14.58 19.35
N PHE A 111 -5.63 -13.70 18.39
CA PHE A 111 -6.68 -13.87 17.38
C PHE A 111 -6.51 -15.19 16.59
N ILE A 112 -5.29 -15.50 16.10
CA ILE A 112 -4.99 -16.73 15.38
C ILE A 112 -5.25 -17.98 16.23
N LYS A 113 -4.93 -17.93 17.53
CA LYS A 113 -5.18 -19.04 18.45
C LYS A 113 -6.67 -19.28 18.66
N GLU A 114 -7.42 -18.23 18.94
CA GLU A 114 -8.84 -18.30 19.30
C GLU A 114 -9.76 -18.56 18.11
N SER A 115 -9.43 -17.98 16.95
CA SER A 115 -10.16 -18.25 15.70
C SER A 115 -9.83 -19.61 15.08
N HIS A 116 -8.83 -20.32 15.59
CA HIS A 116 -8.26 -21.54 14.98
C HIS A 116 -7.82 -21.34 13.53
N ALA A 117 -7.48 -20.11 13.14
CA ALA A 117 -7.10 -19.78 11.77
C ALA A 117 -5.80 -20.48 11.34
N LYS A 118 -5.75 -20.88 10.08
CA LYS A 118 -4.50 -21.19 9.38
C LYS A 118 -3.96 -19.91 8.76
N VAL A 119 -2.65 -19.78 8.71
CA VAL A 119 -1.96 -18.54 8.35
C VAL A 119 -1.19 -18.68 7.04
N ILE A 120 -1.39 -17.76 6.13
CA ILE A 120 -0.49 -17.48 5.01
C ILE A 120 0.28 -16.23 5.38
N PHE A 121 1.59 -16.35 5.58
CA PHE A 121 2.43 -15.22 5.94
C PHE A 121 2.99 -14.57 4.67
N ILE A 122 2.63 -13.31 4.44
CA ILE A 122 3.01 -12.54 3.24
C ILE A 122 3.91 -11.40 3.70
N ASP A 123 5.13 -11.32 3.15
CA ASP A 123 6.03 -10.22 3.45
C ASP A 123 6.51 -9.52 2.19
N LYS A 124 6.64 -8.19 2.26
CA LYS A 124 7.15 -7.37 1.16
C LYS A 124 8.68 -7.33 1.20
N PHE A 125 9.30 -7.35 0.02
CA PHE A 125 10.76 -7.31 -0.09
C PHE A 125 11.32 -5.98 0.47
N GLN A 126 12.15 -6.10 1.48
CA GLN A 126 13.02 -5.04 2.00
C GLN A 126 14.48 -5.45 1.80
N SER A 127 14.87 -6.53 2.43
CA SER A 127 16.14 -7.22 2.19
C SER A 127 15.95 -8.73 2.25
N TYR A 128 16.93 -9.49 1.82
CA TYR A 128 16.86 -10.96 1.92
C TYR A 128 16.83 -11.45 3.37
N ILE A 129 17.60 -10.80 4.25
CA ILE A 129 17.72 -11.19 5.65
C ILE A 129 16.44 -10.88 6.40
N ASP A 130 15.87 -9.67 6.22
CA ASP A 130 14.63 -9.29 6.89
C ASP A 130 13.49 -10.25 6.55
N MET A 131 13.36 -10.63 5.25
CA MET A 131 12.35 -11.61 4.84
C MET A 131 12.59 -13.00 5.45
N LEU A 132 13.83 -13.48 5.44
CA LEU A 132 14.14 -14.80 6.01
C LEU A 132 13.89 -14.81 7.51
N ASP A 133 14.31 -13.78 8.23
CA ASP A 133 14.08 -13.65 9.66
C ASP A 133 12.59 -13.62 9.97
N GLY A 134 11.82 -12.85 9.19
CA GLY A 134 10.36 -12.80 9.30
C GLY A 134 9.70 -14.16 9.09
N PHE A 135 10.08 -14.88 8.05
CA PHE A 135 9.52 -16.21 7.73
C PHE A 135 9.90 -17.28 8.76
N ILE A 136 11.15 -17.31 9.17
CA ILE A 136 11.63 -18.26 10.21
C ILE A 136 10.96 -17.96 11.55
N TYR A 137 10.85 -16.67 11.90
CA TYR A 137 10.17 -16.27 13.13
C TYR A 137 8.68 -16.65 13.10
N ALA A 138 8.01 -16.37 11.99
CA ALA A 138 6.60 -16.76 11.81
C ALA A 138 6.42 -18.27 11.94
N SER A 139 7.30 -19.08 11.32
CA SER A 139 7.26 -20.54 11.44
C SER A 139 7.40 -21.01 12.89
N LYS A 140 8.35 -20.45 13.64
CA LYS A 140 8.55 -20.78 15.06
C LYS A 140 7.36 -20.42 15.94
N MET A 141 6.71 -19.28 15.67
CA MET A 141 5.60 -18.78 16.49
C MET A 141 4.26 -19.45 16.15
N LEU A 142 4.05 -19.82 14.89
CA LEU A 142 2.77 -20.34 14.38
C LEU A 142 2.72 -21.87 14.33
N GLY A 143 3.89 -22.54 14.19
CA GLY A 143 3.97 -23.98 14.09
C GLY A 143 3.06 -24.54 12.99
N ASP A 144 2.21 -25.50 13.33
CA ASP A 144 1.26 -26.16 12.42
C ASP A 144 0.16 -25.26 11.88
N LYS A 145 -0.02 -24.05 12.42
CA LYS A 145 -0.94 -23.05 11.91
C LYS A 145 -0.43 -22.35 10.64
N LEU A 146 0.88 -22.35 10.40
CA LEU A 146 1.48 -21.77 9.21
C LEU A 146 1.26 -22.69 8.00
N LEU A 147 0.44 -22.29 7.03
CA LEU A 147 0.30 -22.98 5.75
C LEU A 147 1.54 -22.79 4.86
N GLY A 148 2.15 -21.64 4.93
CA GLY A 148 3.35 -21.29 4.20
C GLY A 148 3.50 -19.78 4.05
N VAL A 149 4.53 -19.41 3.29
CA VAL A 149 4.94 -18.02 3.11
C VAL A 149 4.85 -17.58 1.66
N VAL A 150 4.65 -16.28 1.46
CA VAL A 150 4.63 -15.65 0.13
C VAL A 150 5.66 -14.51 0.11
N PHE A 151 6.59 -14.61 -0.83
CA PHE A 151 7.49 -13.50 -1.18
C PHE A 151 6.71 -12.48 -1.99
N ASN A 152 6.56 -11.26 -1.48
CA ASN A 152 5.79 -10.22 -2.16
C ASN A 152 6.67 -9.04 -2.59
N LEU A 153 6.29 -8.40 -3.70
CA LEU A 153 6.97 -7.23 -4.28
C LEU A 153 8.46 -7.48 -4.58
N ILE A 154 8.82 -8.67 -5.04
CA ILE A 154 10.20 -9.00 -5.37
C ILE A 154 10.65 -8.23 -6.61
N PRO A 155 11.72 -7.41 -6.55
CA PRO A 155 12.25 -6.74 -7.73
C PRO A 155 12.63 -7.75 -8.82
N PRO A 156 12.40 -7.47 -10.12
CA PRO A 156 12.74 -8.38 -11.22
C PRO A 156 14.19 -8.88 -11.17
N THR A 157 15.12 -7.99 -10.80
CA THR A 157 16.55 -8.29 -10.69
C THR A 157 16.91 -9.26 -9.56
N LYS A 158 16.00 -9.47 -8.61
CA LYS A 158 16.21 -10.34 -7.44
C LYS A 158 15.49 -11.69 -7.54
N LEU A 159 14.66 -11.85 -8.55
CA LEU A 159 13.74 -12.99 -8.69
C LEU A 159 14.47 -14.34 -8.76
N ASN A 160 15.55 -14.42 -9.55
CA ASN A 160 16.33 -15.66 -9.66
C ASN A 160 17.00 -16.05 -8.35
N TYR A 161 17.56 -15.09 -7.62
CA TYR A 161 18.16 -15.35 -6.31
C TYR A 161 17.13 -15.90 -5.31
N VAL A 162 15.94 -15.32 -5.30
CA VAL A 162 14.83 -15.83 -4.46
C VAL A 162 14.47 -17.26 -4.82
N ARG A 163 14.31 -17.56 -6.11
CA ARG A 163 13.91 -18.90 -6.58
C ARG A 163 14.99 -19.97 -6.35
N GLU A 164 16.23 -19.64 -6.63
CA GLU A 164 17.32 -20.60 -6.65
C GLU A 164 18.01 -20.79 -5.29
N ILE A 165 17.94 -19.79 -4.42
CA ILE A 165 18.63 -19.78 -3.14
C ILE A 165 17.67 -19.76 -1.95
N LEU A 166 16.75 -18.76 -1.89
CA LEU A 166 15.93 -18.59 -0.69
C LEU A 166 14.82 -19.63 -0.57
N VAL A 167 14.18 -20.01 -1.66
CA VAL A 167 13.13 -21.05 -1.64
C VAL A 167 13.69 -22.41 -1.19
N PRO A 168 14.81 -22.92 -1.74
CA PRO A 168 15.44 -24.14 -1.24
C PRO A 168 15.88 -24.03 0.23
N PHE A 169 16.40 -22.88 0.64
CA PHE A 169 16.78 -22.64 2.04
C PHE A 169 15.56 -22.77 2.98
N LEU A 170 14.43 -22.15 2.65
CA LEU A 170 13.19 -22.26 3.44
C LEU A 170 12.66 -23.70 3.46
N LYS A 171 12.73 -24.40 2.33
CA LYS A 171 12.32 -25.82 2.26
C LYS A 171 13.17 -26.70 3.19
N ASN A 172 14.47 -26.45 3.29
CA ASN A 172 15.36 -27.16 4.20
C ASN A 172 15.11 -26.84 5.69
N ASN A 173 14.34 -25.77 5.96
CA ASN A 173 13.87 -25.39 7.30
C ASN A 173 12.37 -25.71 7.50
N ASP A 174 11.79 -26.63 6.71
CA ASP A 174 10.40 -27.08 6.78
C ASP A 174 9.38 -25.94 6.58
N ILE A 175 9.76 -24.88 5.85
CA ILE A 175 8.89 -23.75 5.53
C ILE A 175 8.43 -23.83 4.07
N THR A 176 7.14 -24.00 3.87
CA THR A 176 6.52 -24.07 2.53
C THR A 176 6.46 -22.68 1.89
N THR A 177 7.03 -22.53 0.70
CA THR A 177 6.81 -21.34 -0.14
C THR A 177 5.58 -21.54 -0.99
N LEU A 178 4.52 -20.74 -0.77
CA LEU A 178 3.26 -20.79 -1.51
C LEU A 178 3.32 -19.97 -2.80
N GLY A 179 4.17 -18.96 -2.85
CA GLY A 179 4.28 -18.12 -4.05
C GLY A 179 5.37 -17.06 -3.97
N ILE A 180 5.70 -16.55 -5.16
CA ILE A 180 6.60 -15.42 -5.35
C ILE A 180 5.89 -14.43 -6.24
N ILE A 181 5.58 -13.25 -5.70
CA ILE A 181 4.93 -12.16 -6.42
C ILE A 181 5.97 -11.10 -6.75
N GLN A 182 6.17 -10.88 -8.03
CA GLN A 182 7.09 -9.87 -8.52
C GLN A 182 6.49 -8.48 -8.32
N LYS A 183 7.36 -7.48 -8.08
CA LYS A 183 6.94 -6.07 -8.07
C LYS A 183 6.52 -5.67 -9.48
N ASP A 184 5.28 -5.25 -9.62
CA ASP A 184 4.74 -4.67 -10.85
C ASP A 184 4.62 -3.15 -10.66
N PRO A 185 5.38 -2.35 -11.42
CA PRO A 185 5.32 -0.89 -11.30
C PRO A 185 3.92 -0.31 -11.54
N VAL A 186 3.13 -0.95 -12.40
CA VAL A 186 1.78 -0.47 -12.74
C VAL A 186 0.83 -0.58 -11.53
N LEU A 187 0.99 -1.60 -10.67
CA LEU A 187 0.14 -1.77 -9.48
C LEU A 187 0.41 -0.73 -8.38
N GLY A 188 1.59 -0.11 -8.40
CA GLY A 188 1.94 1.00 -7.51
C GLY A 188 1.86 2.36 -8.19
N ALA A 189 1.39 2.42 -9.44
CA ALA A 189 1.32 3.67 -10.18
C ALA A 189 0.13 4.53 -9.72
N VAL A 190 0.36 5.84 -9.65
CA VAL A 190 -0.60 6.82 -9.13
C VAL A 190 -1.10 7.68 -10.28
N PRO A 191 -2.42 7.87 -10.46
CA PRO A 191 -2.94 8.80 -11.45
C PRO A 191 -2.59 10.25 -11.07
N ILE A 192 -2.27 11.08 -12.06
CA ILE A 192 -1.93 12.49 -11.85
C ILE A 192 -3.04 13.20 -11.07
N ARG A 193 -4.29 12.90 -11.35
CA ARG A 193 -5.47 13.46 -10.66
C ARG A 193 -5.41 13.23 -9.14
N GLU A 194 -4.98 12.07 -8.69
CA GLU A 194 -4.87 11.75 -7.27
C GLU A 194 -3.75 12.56 -6.60
N ILE A 195 -2.61 12.72 -7.28
CA ILE A 195 -1.52 13.59 -6.83
C ILE A 195 -2.01 15.03 -6.66
N VAL A 196 -2.73 15.54 -7.67
CA VAL A 196 -3.31 16.90 -7.65
C VAL A 196 -4.28 17.07 -6.49
N ASN A 197 -5.18 16.13 -6.28
CA ASN A 197 -6.17 16.19 -5.20
C ASN A 197 -5.51 16.15 -3.82
N THR A 198 -4.56 15.24 -3.61
CA THR A 198 -3.89 15.08 -2.29
C THR A 198 -3.01 16.28 -1.94
N LEU A 199 -2.31 16.85 -2.93
CA LEU A 199 -1.43 18.01 -2.74
C LEU A 199 -2.17 19.35 -2.86
N ASN A 200 -3.48 19.36 -3.14
CA ASN A 200 -4.25 20.55 -3.47
C ASN A 200 -3.57 21.39 -4.57
N GLY A 201 -3.07 20.70 -5.60
CA GLY A 201 -2.34 21.30 -6.72
C GLY A 201 -3.24 21.79 -7.83
N ASN A 202 -2.65 22.54 -8.77
CA ASN A 202 -3.32 23.02 -9.96
C ASN A 202 -2.64 22.50 -11.23
N ILE A 203 -3.41 21.94 -12.17
CA ILE A 203 -2.91 21.54 -13.50
C ILE A 203 -2.89 22.78 -14.39
N LEU A 204 -1.74 23.13 -14.96
CA LEU A 204 -1.59 24.30 -15.82
C LEU A 204 -1.83 24.01 -17.29
N CYS A 205 -1.60 22.78 -17.75
CA CYS A 205 -1.77 22.37 -19.13
C CYS A 205 -2.01 20.86 -19.25
N CYS A 206 -2.48 20.41 -20.41
CA CYS A 206 -2.71 19.00 -20.73
C CYS A 206 -3.65 18.28 -19.73
N GLU A 207 -4.67 18.96 -19.22
CA GLU A 207 -5.62 18.45 -18.23
C GLU A 207 -6.28 17.12 -18.63
N GLY A 208 -6.49 16.91 -19.93
CA GLY A 208 -7.02 15.65 -20.48
C GLY A 208 -6.15 14.40 -20.17
N LYS A 209 -4.93 14.59 -19.64
CA LYS A 209 -4.03 13.52 -19.22
C LYS A 209 -3.99 13.29 -17.71
N ALA A 210 -4.91 13.88 -16.96
CA ALA A 210 -4.97 13.76 -15.50
C ALA A 210 -5.12 12.30 -14.99
N ASP A 211 -5.61 11.40 -15.82
CA ASP A 211 -5.77 9.98 -15.48
C ASP A 211 -4.56 9.11 -15.92
N GLU A 212 -3.51 9.71 -16.51
CA GLU A 212 -2.28 8.98 -16.79
C GLU A 212 -1.59 8.55 -15.50
N LEU A 213 -1.04 7.33 -15.53
CA LEU A 213 -0.40 6.70 -14.37
C LEU A 213 1.08 7.08 -14.29
N ILE A 214 1.51 7.47 -13.11
CA ILE A 214 2.90 7.74 -12.75
C ILE A 214 3.45 6.54 -11.98
N GLU A 215 4.49 5.90 -12.53
CA GLU A 215 5.13 4.72 -11.93
C GLU A 215 6.32 5.09 -11.03
N HIS A 216 6.94 6.25 -11.28
CA HIS A 216 8.15 6.68 -10.58
C HIS A 216 8.14 8.17 -10.29
N PHE A 217 8.69 8.56 -9.15
CA PHE A 217 8.94 9.96 -8.78
C PHE A 217 10.44 10.22 -8.79
N MET A 218 10.85 11.36 -9.38
CA MET A 218 12.25 11.79 -9.41
C MET A 218 12.38 13.25 -9.01
N ILE A 219 13.39 13.57 -8.21
CA ILE A 219 13.69 14.96 -7.83
C ILE A 219 14.68 15.59 -8.82
N GLY A 220 14.33 16.76 -9.29
CA GLY A 220 15.19 17.62 -10.10
C GLY A 220 16.04 18.56 -9.26
N ALA A 221 16.99 18.05 -8.46
CA ALA A 221 17.86 18.85 -7.60
C ALA A 221 19.28 18.99 -8.11
N MET A 222 19.65 18.26 -9.18
CA MET A 222 21.00 18.24 -9.76
C MET A 222 21.17 19.36 -10.80
N ASN A 223 22.42 19.49 -11.34
CA ASN A 223 22.65 20.27 -12.56
C ASN A 223 22.03 19.56 -13.77
N VAL A 224 21.84 20.29 -14.87
CA VAL A 224 21.14 19.83 -16.07
C VAL A 224 21.77 18.56 -16.66
N GLU A 225 23.08 18.51 -16.79
CA GLU A 225 23.79 17.39 -17.38
C GLU A 225 23.56 16.08 -16.59
N SER A 226 23.70 16.16 -15.28
CA SER A 226 23.42 15.04 -14.39
C SER A 226 21.94 14.65 -14.42
N ALA A 227 21.04 15.62 -14.37
CA ALA A 227 19.60 15.37 -14.43
C ALA A 227 19.20 14.63 -15.70
N LEU A 228 19.65 15.07 -16.86
CA LEU A 228 19.39 14.40 -18.15
C LEU A 228 19.86 12.95 -18.15
N ARG A 229 21.07 12.68 -17.60
CA ARG A 229 21.59 11.31 -17.52
C ARG A 229 20.72 10.38 -16.68
N TYR A 230 20.14 10.87 -15.60
CA TYR A 230 19.24 10.08 -14.73
C TYR A 230 17.82 10.02 -15.31
N PHE A 231 17.27 11.13 -15.77
CA PHE A 231 15.91 11.19 -16.31
C PHE A 231 15.69 10.29 -17.52
N ARG A 232 16.71 10.13 -18.38
CA ARG A 232 16.65 9.23 -19.55
C ARG A 232 16.53 7.75 -19.18
N LYS A 233 16.95 7.35 -17.97
CA LYS A 233 16.94 5.94 -17.54
C LYS A 233 15.61 5.46 -17.03
N VAL A 234 14.71 6.38 -16.69
CA VAL A 234 13.44 6.07 -16.06
C VAL A 234 12.30 6.60 -16.93
N SER A 235 11.45 5.70 -17.38
CA SER A 235 10.22 6.05 -18.10
C SER A 235 9.03 6.18 -17.13
N ASN A 236 7.92 6.72 -17.62
CA ASN A 236 6.66 6.86 -16.87
C ASN A 236 6.82 7.56 -15.50
N LYS A 237 7.69 8.56 -15.47
CA LYS A 237 8.01 9.29 -14.24
C LYS A 237 7.31 10.63 -14.14
N ALA A 238 7.08 11.08 -12.91
CA ALA A 238 6.92 12.50 -12.59
C ALA A 238 8.25 13.07 -12.11
N VAL A 239 8.59 14.28 -12.57
CA VAL A 239 9.75 15.01 -12.07
C VAL A 239 9.26 16.13 -11.15
N ILE A 240 9.76 16.14 -9.91
CA ILE A 240 9.47 17.13 -8.87
C ILE A 240 10.65 18.11 -8.81
N THR A 241 10.38 19.39 -9.00
CA THR A 241 11.41 20.43 -8.96
C THR A 241 10.81 21.79 -8.57
N GLY A 242 11.65 22.76 -8.16
CA GLY A 242 11.19 24.11 -7.93
C GLY A 242 10.64 24.78 -9.18
N GLY A 243 9.61 25.60 -9.05
CA GLY A 243 9.05 26.35 -10.16
C GLY A 243 10.00 27.42 -10.74
N ASP A 244 11.06 27.75 -10.03
CA ASP A 244 12.16 28.63 -10.44
C ASP A 244 13.28 27.92 -11.25
N ARG A 245 13.26 26.57 -11.35
CA ARG A 245 14.29 25.76 -12.01
C ARG A 245 13.93 25.47 -13.46
N SER A 246 13.79 26.51 -14.27
CA SER A 246 13.46 26.36 -15.71
C SER A 246 14.45 25.48 -16.49
N ASP A 247 15.71 25.45 -16.06
CA ASP A 247 16.76 24.58 -16.60
C ASP A 247 16.46 23.09 -16.43
N ILE A 248 16.01 22.70 -15.24
CA ILE A 248 15.63 21.31 -14.91
C ILE A 248 14.27 20.95 -15.51
N GLN A 249 13.33 21.90 -15.53
CA GLN A 249 12.03 21.71 -16.16
C GLN A 249 12.18 21.37 -17.65
N LEU A 250 13.04 22.09 -18.37
CA LEU A 250 13.34 21.81 -19.77
C LEU A 250 14.00 20.44 -19.94
N ALA A 251 15.00 20.11 -19.10
CA ALA A 251 15.65 18.80 -19.11
C ALA A 251 14.64 17.65 -18.86
N ALA A 252 13.67 17.85 -17.99
CA ALA A 252 12.61 16.87 -17.75
C ALA A 252 11.73 16.67 -19.01
N LEU A 253 11.34 17.76 -19.68
CA LEU A 253 10.52 17.73 -20.90
C LEU A 253 11.23 17.12 -22.12
N GLU A 254 12.58 17.05 -22.11
CA GLU A 254 13.40 16.40 -23.14
C GLU A 254 13.61 14.89 -22.86
N THR A 255 12.94 14.33 -21.89
CA THR A 255 13.05 12.92 -21.47
C THR A 255 11.66 12.28 -21.34
N PRO A 256 11.54 10.93 -21.25
CA PRO A 256 10.25 10.27 -21.09
C PRO A 256 9.59 10.60 -19.74
N THR A 257 9.11 11.83 -19.62
CA THR A 257 8.42 12.37 -18.43
C THR A 257 6.92 12.41 -18.72
N LYS A 258 6.12 11.94 -17.75
CA LYS A 258 4.66 11.94 -17.81
C LYS A 258 4.00 13.11 -17.09
N CYS A 259 4.68 13.68 -16.10
CA CYS A 259 4.20 14.82 -15.36
C CYS A 259 5.36 15.64 -14.82
N LEU A 260 5.22 16.96 -14.80
CA LEU A 260 6.14 17.86 -14.15
C LEU A 260 5.41 18.49 -12.93
N ILE A 261 5.96 18.29 -11.73
CA ILE A 261 5.40 18.82 -10.49
C ILE A 261 6.30 19.96 -10.00
N LEU A 262 5.77 21.18 -9.99
CA LEU A 262 6.46 22.40 -9.59
C LEU A 262 6.09 22.78 -8.15
N THR A 263 7.08 22.88 -7.29
CA THR A 263 6.92 23.13 -5.87
C THR A 263 7.08 24.61 -5.49
N GLY A 264 6.60 24.98 -4.29
CA GLY A 264 6.73 26.31 -3.74
C GLY A 264 5.76 27.35 -4.31
N GLU A 265 4.64 26.91 -4.93
CA GLU A 265 3.67 27.79 -5.60
C GLU A 265 4.30 28.70 -6.68
N LEU A 266 5.43 28.25 -7.25
CA LEU A 266 6.16 28.97 -8.29
C LEU A 266 5.74 28.45 -9.68
N TYR A 267 5.36 29.40 -10.54
CA TYR A 267 4.86 29.09 -11.88
C TYR A 267 6.00 29.08 -12.92
N PRO A 268 5.93 28.19 -13.92
CA PRO A 268 6.92 28.14 -14.98
C PRO A 268 6.81 29.37 -15.90
N ASN A 269 7.87 29.71 -16.58
CA ASN A 269 7.79 30.72 -17.63
C ASN A 269 7.00 30.22 -18.86
N ALA A 270 6.61 31.17 -19.75
CA ALA A 270 5.81 30.88 -20.94
C ALA A 270 6.46 29.87 -21.89
N SER A 271 7.81 29.88 -22.00
CA SER A 271 8.55 28.95 -22.85
C SER A 271 8.43 27.50 -22.37
N ILE A 272 8.54 27.27 -21.05
CA ILE A 272 8.35 25.95 -20.46
C ILE A 272 6.91 25.45 -20.63
N LEU A 273 5.94 26.33 -20.39
CA LEU A 273 4.52 26.00 -20.55
C LEU A 273 4.21 25.61 -22.00
N GLY A 274 4.71 26.42 -22.99
CA GLY A 274 4.56 26.11 -24.41
C GLY A 274 5.22 24.78 -24.79
N ARG A 275 6.43 24.50 -24.29
CA ARG A 275 7.11 23.23 -24.55
C ARG A 275 6.36 22.03 -23.94
N ALA A 276 5.84 22.18 -22.73
CA ALA A 276 5.04 21.14 -22.08
C ALA A 276 3.75 20.83 -22.89
N GLN A 277 3.08 21.84 -23.39
CA GLN A 277 1.91 21.67 -24.27
C GLN A 277 2.28 20.96 -25.58
N GLU A 278 3.40 21.34 -26.20
CA GLU A 278 3.88 20.75 -27.45
C GLU A 278 4.19 19.24 -27.30
N VAL A 279 4.90 18.87 -26.22
CA VAL A 279 5.23 17.46 -25.95
C VAL A 279 4.11 16.71 -25.24
N GLY A 280 3.05 17.41 -24.81
CA GLY A 280 1.88 16.83 -24.17
C GLY A 280 2.15 16.34 -22.75
N VAL A 281 2.95 17.05 -21.95
CA VAL A 281 3.27 16.71 -20.55
C VAL A 281 2.52 17.66 -19.61
N PRO A 282 1.64 17.16 -18.74
CA PRO A 282 0.98 17.97 -17.73
C PRO A 282 1.98 18.64 -16.78
N ILE A 283 1.74 19.91 -16.47
CA ILE A 283 2.43 20.63 -15.40
C ILE A 283 1.48 20.84 -14.24
N VAL A 284 1.88 20.38 -13.06
CA VAL A 284 1.15 20.55 -11.79
C VAL A 284 1.93 21.50 -10.90
N VAL A 285 1.28 22.53 -10.36
CA VAL A 285 1.87 23.45 -9.37
C VAL A 285 1.29 23.12 -7.99
N VAL A 286 2.16 22.99 -7.00
CA VAL A 286 1.81 22.70 -5.62
C VAL A 286 2.45 23.71 -4.66
N ARG A 287 1.81 23.94 -3.51
CA ARG A 287 2.31 24.87 -2.46
C ARG A 287 3.46 24.31 -1.66
N ALA A 288 3.43 23.00 -1.41
CA ALA A 288 4.42 22.31 -0.62
C ALA A 288 5.83 22.45 -1.20
N ASP A 289 6.84 22.30 -0.37
CA ASP A 289 8.23 22.19 -0.79
C ASP A 289 8.52 20.83 -1.45
N THR A 290 9.71 20.70 -2.02
CA THR A 290 10.09 19.49 -2.79
C THR A 290 10.14 18.22 -1.93
N ALA A 291 10.58 18.30 -0.68
CA ALA A 291 10.71 17.15 0.19
C ALA A 291 9.34 16.64 0.64
N SER A 292 8.49 17.56 1.12
CA SER A 292 7.10 17.25 1.51
C SER A 292 6.26 16.71 0.32
N THR A 293 6.47 17.29 -0.87
CA THR A 293 5.79 16.81 -2.08
C THR A 293 6.20 15.39 -2.43
N LEU A 294 7.50 15.06 -2.34
CA LEU A 294 7.98 13.70 -2.60
C LEU A 294 7.41 12.70 -1.59
N GLU A 295 7.44 13.03 -0.30
CA GLU A 295 6.91 12.18 0.78
C GLU A 295 5.44 11.82 0.53
N VAL A 296 4.62 12.80 0.18
CA VAL A 296 3.21 12.57 -0.17
C VAL A 296 3.08 11.66 -1.40
N CYS A 297 3.84 11.93 -2.46
CA CYS A 297 3.81 11.12 -3.68
C CYS A 297 4.27 9.66 -3.45
N GLU A 298 5.29 9.45 -2.61
CA GLU A 298 5.77 8.11 -2.25
C GLU A 298 4.73 7.35 -1.40
N ASN A 299 4.06 8.04 -0.49
CA ASN A 299 2.99 7.45 0.32
C ASN A 299 1.77 7.05 -0.52
N LEU A 300 1.47 7.75 -1.60
CA LEU A 300 0.42 7.39 -2.55
C LEU A 300 0.76 6.14 -3.36
N SER A 301 2.04 5.90 -3.65
CA SER A 301 2.49 4.75 -4.45
C SER A 301 2.60 3.43 -3.68
N GLY A 302 2.24 3.37 -2.39
CA GLY A 302 2.12 2.15 -1.58
C GLY A 302 3.43 1.67 -0.97
#